data_bbf761d5aa229af469b1cc614f32ab39
#
_entry.id   bbf761d5aa229af469b1cc614f32ab39
#
_cell.length_a   1.000
_cell.length_b   1.000
_cell.length_c   1.000
_cell.angle_alpha   90.00
_cell.angle_beta   90.00
_cell.angle_gamma   90.00
#
_symmetry.space_group_name_H-M   'P 1'
#
loop_
_entity.id
_entity.type
_entity.pdbx_description
1 polymer ?
#
loop_
_entity_poly.entity_id
_entity_poly.type
_entity_poly.pdbx_seq_one_letter_code
_entity_poly.pdbx_strand_id
1 'polypeptide(L)'
;MEPLPLAGIRVLDLSRVLAGPLCTMMLGDLGASVLKVERPGLGDDTRGWGPPFADDGQSAYFRSVNRNKLSLTADFALHDERDLVLALIAEADIVVENFLPGSLARSGIDADALLAACPRLIWCTIAGFGVDSLRPGYDFVVQAESGWMAIAGEPLGDPIKSGVAMVDVTTGKDAAIGILAALVARERAGGVALPPERRTRW
;
A
#
# COMPACT_ATOMS: atom_id res chain seq x y z
N MET A 1 27.81 3.62 12.19
CA MET A 1 27.02 3.50 10.95
C MET A 1 26.10 4.70 10.89
N GLU A 2 26.08 5.40 9.77
CA GLU A 2 25.09 6.45 9.58
C GLU A 2 23.68 5.86 9.54
N PRO A 3 22.67 6.57 10.06
CA PRO A 3 21.30 6.11 10.00
C PRO A 3 20.83 6.01 8.53
N LEU A 4 19.97 5.03 8.24
CA LEU A 4 19.33 4.91 6.93
C LEU A 4 18.44 6.12 6.64
N PRO A 5 18.19 6.47 5.35
CA PRO A 5 17.51 7.70 4.96
C PRO A 5 16.13 7.93 5.60
N LEU A 6 15.39 6.86 5.89
CA LEU A 6 14.07 6.93 6.52
C LEU A 6 14.07 6.47 7.99
N ALA A 7 15.24 6.44 8.65
CA ALA A 7 15.31 6.12 10.08
C ALA A 7 14.43 7.09 10.90
N GLY A 8 13.55 6.52 11.74
CA GLY A 8 12.59 7.28 12.55
C GLY A 8 11.23 7.53 11.88
N ILE A 9 11.08 7.25 10.59
CA ILE A 9 9.78 7.31 9.91
C ILE A 9 8.97 6.05 10.22
N ARG A 10 7.69 6.24 10.61
CA ARG A 10 6.74 5.18 10.94
C ARG A 10 5.70 5.02 9.84
N VAL A 11 5.62 3.82 9.28
CA VAL A 11 4.69 3.47 8.19
C VAL A 11 3.67 2.46 8.70
N LEU A 12 2.39 2.76 8.59
CA LEU A 12 1.30 1.83 8.80
C LEU A 12 0.82 1.29 7.45
N ASP A 13 1.03 0.00 7.24
CA ASP A 13 0.66 -0.70 6.00
C ASP A 13 -0.69 -1.42 6.20
N LEU A 14 -1.75 -0.81 5.70
CA LEU A 14 -3.10 -1.40 5.66
C LEU A 14 -3.37 -2.10 4.32
N SER A 15 -2.38 -2.09 3.40
CA SER A 15 -2.55 -2.61 2.05
C SER A 15 -2.43 -4.14 1.98
N ARG A 16 -2.87 -4.71 0.86
CA ARG A 16 -2.85 -6.16 0.60
C ARG A 16 -2.32 -6.45 -0.80
N VAL A 17 -1.98 -7.70 -1.01
CA VAL A 17 -1.56 -8.31 -2.29
C VAL A 17 -0.17 -7.86 -2.71
N LEU A 18 -0.02 -6.88 -3.61
CA LEU A 18 1.29 -6.60 -4.21
C LEU A 18 1.68 -5.12 -4.21
N ALA A 19 0.93 -4.24 -4.86
CA ALA A 19 1.35 -2.86 -5.09
C ALA A 19 1.66 -2.08 -3.79
N GLY A 20 0.72 -2.06 -2.85
CA GLY A 20 0.91 -1.43 -1.53
C GLY A 20 2.00 -2.10 -0.70
N PRO A 21 1.97 -3.45 -0.54
CA PRO A 21 3.03 -4.16 0.17
C PRO A 21 4.43 -3.96 -0.42
N LEU A 22 4.58 -3.89 -1.74
CA LEU A 22 5.86 -3.55 -2.39
C LEU A 22 6.32 -2.14 -2.04
N CYS A 23 5.40 -1.17 -2.11
CA CYS A 23 5.68 0.21 -1.72
C CYS A 23 6.22 0.29 -0.29
N THR A 24 5.50 -0.28 0.68
CA THR A 24 5.87 -0.21 2.10
C THR A 24 7.14 -1.02 2.40
N MET A 25 7.38 -2.12 1.70
CA MET A 25 8.64 -2.87 1.78
C MET A 25 9.82 -2.00 1.34
N MET A 26 9.70 -1.25 0.22
CA MET A 26 10.76 -0.36 -0.24
C MET A 26 11.05 0.75 0.78
N LEU A 27 10.02 1.31 1.43
CA LEU A 27 10.22 2.28 2.51
C LEU A 27 10.94 1.63 3.71
N GLY A 28 10.62 0.39 4.05
CA GLY A 28 11.33 -0.39 5.06
C GLY A 28 12.80 -0.66 4.70
N ASP A 29 13.10 -0.97 3.44
CA ASP A 29 14.48 -1.13 2.94
C ASP A 29 15.29 0.17 3.06
N LEU A 30 14.63 1.32 3.01
CA LEU A 30 15.24 2.63 3.23
C LEU A 30 15.33 3.02 4.72
N GLY A 31 14.88 2.18 5.63
CA GLY A 31 15.04 2.37 7.08
C GLY A 31 13.78 2.79 7.84
N ALA A 32 12.62 2.90 7.19
CA ALA A 32 11.37 3.15 7.88
C ALA A 32 10.95 1.95 8.75
N SER A 33 10.31 2.22 9.89
CA SER A 33 9.65 1.20 10.70
C SER A 33 8.27 0.91 10.12
N VAL A 34 8.06 -0.29 9.57
CA VAL A 34 6.81 -0.67 8.91
C VAL A 34 6.03 -1.64 9.78
N LEU A 35 4.78 -1.26 10.12
CA LEU A 35 3.81 -2.13 10.77
C LEU A 35 2.68 -2.46 9.78
N LYS A 36 2.57 -3.72 9.40
CA LYS A 36 1.49 -4.23 8.55
C LYS A 36 0.33 -4.68 9.41
N VAL A 37 -0.86 -4.15 9.13
CA VAL A 37 -2.10 -4.58 9.77
C VAL A 37 -2.84 -5.53 8.85
N GLU A 38 -3.15 -6.70 9.35
CA GLU A 38 -3.75 -7.80 8.61
C GLU A 38 -5.07 -8.24 9.28
N ARG A 39 -5.96 -8.86 8.52
CA ARG A 39 -7.17 -9.45 9.10
C ARG A 39 -6.83 -10.66 9.98
N PRO A 40 -7.56 -10.88 11.09
CA PRO A 40 -7.34 -12.06 11.93
C PRO A 40 -7.53 -13.38 11.16
N GLY A 41 -6.79 -14.38 11.55
CA GLY A 41 -6.86 -15.75 11.03
C GLY A 41 -6.16 -15.95 9.69
N LEU A 42 -6.61 -15.30 8.64
CA LEU A 42 -6.09 -15.53 7.27
C LEU A 42 -4.92 -14.60 6.91
N GLY A 43 -4.84 -13.43 7.52
CA GLY A 43 -3.85 -12.41 7.16
C GLY A 43 -4.07 -11.83 5.76
N ASP A 44 -2.98 -11.46 5.09
CA ASP A 44 -2.96 -11.08 3.68
C ASP A 44 -3.28 -12.29 2.81
N ASP A 45 -4.09 -12.12 1.76
CA ASP A 45 -4.49 -13.19 0.85
C ASP A 45 -3.29 -13.94 0.25
N THR A 46 -2.18 -13.22 0.03
CA THR A 46 -0.95 -13.78 -0.54
C THR A 46 -0.24 -14.76 0.39
N ARG A 47 -0.60 -14.84 1.67
CA ARG A 47 -0.06 -15.86 2.59
C ARG A 47 -0.43 -17.28 2.16
N GLY A 48 -1.60 -17.44 1.51
CA GLY A 48 -2.07 -18.71 0.96
C GLY A 48 -1.69 -18.94 -0.51
N TRP A 49 -1.00 -18.02 -1.17
CA TRP A 49 -0.70 -18.16 -2.60
C TRP A 49 0.57 -18.98 -2.83
N GLY A 50 0.41 -20.12 -3.48
CA GLY A 50 1.50 -21.04 -3.81
C GLY A 50 1.04 -22.20 -4.69
N PRO A 51 1.94 -23.08 -5.10
CA PRO A 51 3.39 -23.09 -4.85
C PRO A 51 4.15 -21.96 -5.56
N PRO A 52 5.41 -21.62 -5.14
CA PRO A 52 6.16 -22.29 -4.08
C PRO A 52 5.86 -21.77 -2.67
N PHE A 53 6.01 -22.64 -1.68
CA PHE A 53 6.06 -22.29 -0.28
C PHE A 53 7.47 -22.55 0.26
N ALA A 54 7.90 -21.73 1.22
CA ALA A 54 9.18 -21.95 1.92
C ALA A 54 9.06 -23.11 2.92
N ASP A 55 10.20 -23.56 3.46
CA ASP A 55 10.26 -24.71 4.40
C ASP A 55 9.42 -24.48 5.67
N ASP A 56 9.21 -23.23 6.06
CA ASP A 56 8.36 -22.82 7.18
C ASP A 56 6.86 -22.69 6.81
N GLY A 57 6.47 -23.10 5.61
CA GLY A 57 5.11 -23.05 5.12
C GLY A 57 4.64 -21.67 4.63
N GLN A 58 5.49 -20.65 4.66
CA GLN A 58 5.12 -19.33 4.18
C GLN A 58 5.15 -19.24 2.64
N SER A 59 4.18 -18.54 2.06
CA SER A 59 4.15 -18.25 0.62
C SER A 59 5.38 -17.46 0.19
N ALA A 60 6.05 -17.92 -0.86
CA ALA A 60 7.14 -17.18 -1.48
C ALA A 60 6.66 -15.83 -2.04
N TYR A 61 5.41 -15.78 -2.52
CA TYR A 61 4.79 -14.54 -2.99
C TYR A 61 4.65 -13.51 -1.85
N PHE A 62 4.09 -13.91 -0.70
CA PHE A 62 3.99 -13.04 0.46
C PHE A 62 5.37 -12.53 0.91
N ARG A 63 6.37 -13.42 0.99
CA ARG A 63 7.74 -13.06 1.41
C ARG A 63 8.42 -12.09 0.46
N SER A 64 8.11 -12.16 -0.84
CA SER A 64 8.76 -11.31 -1.85
C SER A 64 8.51 -9.82 -1.64
N VAL A 65 7.43 -9.43 -0.95
CA VAL A 65 7.02 -8.02 -0.77
C VAL A 65 6.74 -7.61 0.69
N ASN A 66 7.11 -8.48 1.65
CA ASN A 66 6.81 -8.20 3.08
C ASN A 66 8.03 -8.33 4.01
N ARG A 67 9.26 -8.36 3.46
CA ARG A 67 10.45 -8.27 4.34
C ARG A 67 10.48 -6.91 5.06
N ASN A 68 11.20 -6.83 6.17
CA ASN A 68 11.38 -5.62 6.98
C ASN A 68 10.08 -5.05 7.57
N LYS A 69 9.05 -5.90 7.77
CA LYS A 69 7.78 -5.50 8.37
C LYS A 69 7.52 -6.26 9.66
N LEU A 70 6.95 -5.57 10.63
CA LEU A 70 6.21 -6.19 11.72
C LEU A 70 4.78 -6.43 11.26
N SER A 71 4.11 -7.42 11.84
CA SER A 71 2.71 -7.74 11.55
C SER A 71 1.86 -7.69 12.81
N LEU A 72 0.67 -7.10 12.69
CA LEU A 72 -0.38 -7.05 13.69
C LEU A 72 -1.69 -7.50 13.03
N THR A 73 -2.52 -8.23 13.74
CA THR A 73 -3.87 -8.55 13.27
C THR A 73 -4.90 -7.64 13.91
N ALA A 74 -5.85 -7.12 13.10
CA ALA A 74 -7.00 -6.36 13.60
C ALA A 74 -8.22 -6.52 12.69
N ASP A 75 -9.38 -6.71 13.30
CA ASP A 75 -10.69 -6.66 12.64
C ASP A 75 -11.31 -5.27 12.85
N PHE A 76 -11.41 -4.49 11.78
CA PHE A 76 -11.97 -3.13 11.83
C PHE A 76 -13.47 -3.10 12.18
N ALA A 77 -14.16 -4.24 12.14
CA ALA A 77 -15.54 -4.34 12.60
C ALA A 77 -15.64 -4.34 14.13
N LEU A 78 -14.59 -4.74 14.84
CA LEU A 78 -14.54 -4.73 16.29
C LEU A 78 -14.08 -3.36 16.81
N HIS A 79 -14.84 -2.79 17.73
CA HIS A 79 -14.61 -1.42 18.23
C HIS A 79 -13.20 -1.23 18.80
N ASP A 80 -12.79 -2.12 19.71
CA ASP A 80 -11.48 -2.01 20.40
C ASP A 80 -10.30 -2.18 19.45
N GLU A 81 -10.41 -3.09 18.47
CA GLU A 81 -9.36 -3.32 17.47
C GLU A 81 -9.27 -2.18 16.46
N ARG A 82 -10.42 -1.62 16.07
CA ARG A 82 -10.46 -0.40 15.25
C ARG A 82 -9.85 0.79 15.98
N ASP A 83 -10.17 0.98 17.26
CA ASP A 83 -9.62 2.08 18.06
C ASP A 83 -8.10 1.95 18.22
N LEU A 84 -7.58 0.73 18.36
CA LEU A 84 -6.16 0.46 18.31
C LEU A 84 -5.55 0.92 16.97
N VAL A 85 -6.19 0.60 15.83
CA VAL A 85 -5.71 1.01 14.51
C VAL A 85 -5.77 2.53 14.36
N LEU A 86 -6.81 3.20 14.85
CA LEU A 86 -6.89 4.67 14.85
C LEU A 86 -5.77 5.31 15.68
N ALA A 87 -5.44 4.73 16.84
CA ALA A 87 -4.30 5.18 17.65
C ALA A 87 -2.97 4.99 16.91
N LEU A 88 -2.78 3.86 16.20
CA LEU A 88 -1.59 3.63 15.38
C LEU A 88 -1.48 4.61 14.21
N ILE A 89 -2.60 4.96 13.57
CA ILE A 89 -2.64 5.99 12.51
C ILE A 89 -2.20 7.34 13.05
N ALA A 90 -2.67 7.73 14.24
CA ALA A 90 -2.32 9.00 14.88
C ALA A 90 -0.80 9.12 15.18
N GLU A 91 -0.14 7.99 15.37
CA GLU A 91 1.30 7.88 15.63
C GLU A 91 2.14 7.68 14.36
N ALA A 92 1.51 7.39 13.21
CA ALA A 92 2.20 7.12 11.95
C ALA A 92 2.59 8.42 11.22
N ASP A 93 3.68 8.36 10.47
CA ASP A 93 4.05 9.38 9.48
C ASP A 93 3.38 9.13 8.14
N ILE A 94 3.18 7.86 7.81
CA ILE A 94 2.66 7.41 6.52
C ILE A 94 1.65 6.29 6.75
N VAL A 95 0.50 6.37 6.06
CA VAL A 95 -0.45 5.27 5.89
C VAL A 95 -0.52 4.90 4.43
N VAL A 96 -0.44 3.60 4.11
CA VAL A 96 -0.63 3.07 2.75
C VAL A 96 -1.77 2.07 2.77
N GLU A 97 -2.73 2.25 1.86
CA GLU A 97 -3.89 1.36 1.75
C GLU A 97 -4.31 1.16 0.29
N ASN A 98 -5.03 0.06 0.02
CA ASN A 98 -5.58 -0.25 -1.30
C ASN A 98 -6.98 -0.87 -1.22
N PHE A 99 -7.79 -0.36 -0.30
CA PHE A 99 -9.19 -0.75 -0.18
C PHE A 99 -10.04 -0.12 -1.28
N LEU A 100 -11.18 -0.74 -1.57
CA LEU A 100 -12.17 -0.09 -2.43
C LEU A 100 -12.65 1.22 -1.81
N PRO A 101 -12.89 2.25 -2.61
CA PRO A 101 -13.32 3.56 -2.13
C PRO A 101 -14.45 3.50 -1.12
N GLY A 102 -14.31 4.23 -0.02
CA GLY A 102 -15.28 4.29 1.07
C GLY A 102 -15.31 3.06 1.99
N SER A 103 -14.56 1.98 1.71
CA SER A 103 -14.58 0.79 2.58
C SER A 103 -14.03 1.09 3.97
N LEU A 104 -12.90 1.77 4.08
CA LEU A 104 -12.32 2.15 5.36
C LEU A 104 -13.23 3.11 6.13
N ALA A 105 -13.82 4.11 5.46
CA ALA A 105 -14.77 5.04 6.09
C ALA A 105 -15.99 4.33 6.65
N ARG A 106 -16.55 3.33 5.93
CA ARG A 106 -17.66 2.49 6.46
C ARG A 106 -17.26 1.67 7.68
N SER A 107 -15.99 1.35 7.81
CA SER A 107 -15.45 0.68 9.01
C SER A 107 -15.04 1.68 10.11
N GLY A 108 -15.33 2.97 9.96
CA GLY A 108 -15.00 4.00 10.94
C GLY A 108 -13.57 4.55 10.84
N ILE A 109 -12.84 4.25 9.77
CA ILE A 109 -11.50 4.79 9.48
C ILE A 109 -11.65 5.81 8.34
N ASP A 110 -11.94 7.05 8.69
CA ASP A 110 -12.14 8.14 7.74
C ASP A 110 -10.82 8.89 7.47
N ALA A 111 -10.26 8.68 6.29
CA ALA A 111 -9.00 9.27 5.89
C ALA A 111 -9.01 10.80 5.89
N ASP A 112 -10.15 11.43 5.51
CA ASP A 112 -10.25 12.88 5.45
C ASP A 112 -10.28 13.50 6.84
N ALA A 113 -11.03 12.90 7.76
CA ALA A 113 -11.06 13.31 9.15
C ALA A 113 -9.69 13.12 9.84
N LEU A 114 -9.03 12.00 9.57
CA LEU A 114 -7.71 11.69 10.13
C LEU A 114 -6.63 12.65 9.62
N LEU A 115 -6.64 12.99 8.35
CA LEU A 115 -5.70 13.96 7.76
C LEU A 115 -5.94 15.39 8.28
N ALA A 116 -7.20 15.75 8.55
CA ALA A 116 -7.52 17.03 9.19
C ALA A 116 -7.00 17.10 10.63
N ALA A 117 -7.10 15.98 11.37
CA ALA A 117 -6.63 15.87 12.76
C ALA A 117 -5.10 15.74 12.86
N CYS A 118 -4.45 15.13 11.86
CA CYS A 118 -3.01 14.85 11.85
C CYS A 118 -2.31 15.53 10.66
N PRO A 119 -1.99 16.84 10.73
CA PRO A 119 -1.44 17.60 9.59
C PRO A 119 -0.10 17.10 9.05
N ARG A 120 0.62 16.27 9.81
CA ARG A 120 1.89 15.67 9.38
C ARG A 120 1.72 14.35 8.62
N LEU A 121 0.55 13.75 8.72
CA LEU A 121 0.27 12.45 8.14
C LEU A 121 0.27 12.49 6.61
N ILE A 122 0.99 11.56 6.00
CA ILE A 122 0.94 11.29 4.56
C ILE A 122 0.06 10.07 4.35
N TRP A 123 -1.01 10.21 3.56
CA TRP A 123 -1.92 9.11 3.23
C TRP A 123 -1.81 8.76 1.76
N CYS A 124 -1.46 7.51 1.47
CA CYS A 124 -1.33 6.98 0.12
C CYS A 124 -2.43 5.94 -0.15
N THR A 125 -3.34 6.28 -1.05
CA THR A 125 -4.38 5.37 -1.57
C THR A 125 -3.95 4.82 -2.92
N ILE A 126 -3.96 3.50 -3.09
CA ILE A 126 -3.70 2.81 -4.35
C ILE A 126 -5.01 2.25 -4.88
N ALA A 127 -5.42 2.69 -6.08
CA ALA A 127 -6.68 2.28 -6.72
C ALA A 127 -6.48 2.06 -8.22
N GLY A 128 -7.01 0.95 -8.76
CA GLY A 128 -6.79 0.59 -10.18
C GLY A 128 -7.51 1.48 -11.19
N PHE A 129 -8.62 2.11 -10.81
CA PHE A 129 -9.47 2.93 -11.69
C PHE A 129 -9.82 4.30 -11.08
N GLY A 130 -8.93 4.79 -10.20
CA GLY A 130 -9.14 6.04 -9.47
C GLY A 130 -10.01 5.87 -8.23
N VAL A 131 -9.97 6.90 -7.37
CA VAL A 131 -10.59 6.88 -6.03
C VAL A 131 -12.12 6.96 -6.04
N ASP A 132 -12.73 7.28 -7.17
CA ASP A 132 -14.19 7.37 -7.31
C ASP A 132 -14.78 6.10 -7.95
N SER A 133 -13.95 5.12 -8.32
CA SER A 133 -14.38 3.89 -8.97
C SER A 133 -14.47 2.73 -7.99
N LEU A 134 -15.61 2.06 -7.92
CA LEU A 134 -15.80 0.83 -7.15
C LEU A 134 -15.29 -0.43 -7.88
N ARG A 135 -14.68 -0.28 -9.05
CA ARG A 135 -14.13 -1.40 -9.82
C ARG A 135 -12.87 -1.94 -9.14
N PRO A 136 -12.77 -3.27 -8.95
CA PRO A 136 -11.55 -3.88 -8.43
C PRO A 136 -10.39 -3.68 -9.41
N GLY A 137 -9.28 -3.13 -8.91
CA GLY A 137 -8.07 -2.84 -9.70
C GLY A 137 -7.10 -4.01 -9.72
N TYR A 138 -7.53 -5.20 -10.15
CA TYR A 138 -6.59 -6.31 -10.33
C TYR A 138 -5.65 -6.03 -11.51
N ASP A 139 -4.37 -6.35 -11.33
CA ASP A 139 -3.30 -6.09 -12.30
C ASP A 139 -3.69 -6.47 -13.74
N PHE A 140 -4.15 -7.70 -13.95
CA PHE A 140 -4.48 -8.19 -15.29
C PHE A 140 -5.68 -7.48 -15.93
N VAL A 141 -6.62 -7.01 -15.12
CA VAL A 141 -7.75 -6.21 -15.62
C VAL A 141 -7.25 -4.84 -16.09
N VAL A 142 -6.37 -4.22 -15.30
CA VAL A 142 -5.77 -2.94 -15.67
C VAL A 142 -4.85 -3.08 -16.88
N GLN A 143 -4.04 -4.16 -16.97
CA GLN A 143 -3.24 -4.45 -18.17
C GLN A 143 -4.10 -4.56 -19.44
N ALA A 144 -5.25 -5.23 -19.35
CA ALA A 144 -6.14 -5.39 -20.49
C ALA A 144 -6.73 -4.04 -20.93
N GLU A 145 -7.27 -3.26 -20.00
CA GLU A 145 -7.96 -2.00 -20.31
C GLU A 145 -7.02 -0.86 -20.68
N SER A 146 -5.79 -0.85 -20.16
CA SER A 146 -4.78 0.15 -20.52
C SER A 146 -4.09 -0.12 -21.86
N GLY A 147 -4.40 -1.23 -22.53
CA GLY A 147 -3.79 -1.61 -23.80
C GLY A 147 -2.44 -2.34 -23.69
N TRP A 148 -1.91 -2.58 -22.50
CA TRP A 148 -0.65 -3.31 -22.33
C TRP A 148 -0.68 -4.68 -22.99
N MET A 149 -1.80 -5.41 -22.88
CA MET A 149 -1.92 -6.73 -23.50
C MET A 149 -1.95 -6.66 -25.03
N ALA A 150 -2.43 -5.56 -25.59
CA ALA A 150 -2.51 -5.38 -27.04
C ALA A 150 -1.16 -5.10 -27.72
N ILE A 151 -0.19 -4.58 -26.95
CA ILE A 151 1.16 -4.32 -27.47
C ILE A 151 2.18 -5.40 -27.06
N ALA A 152 1.76 -6.39 -26.29
CA ALA A 152 2.57 -7.55 -25.93
C ALA A 152 2.30 -8.72 -26.91
N GLY A 153 3.28 -9.58 -27.10
CA GLY A 153 3.15 -10.77 -27.94
C GLY A 153 3.58 -10.57 -29.40
N GLU A 154 3.14 -11.47 -30.26
CA GLU A 154 3.49 -11.48 -31.69
C GLU A 154 2.65 -10.45 -32.48
N PRO A 155 3.22 -9.82 -33.52
CA PRO A 155 2.45 -8.96 -34.40
C PRO A 155 1.24 -9.70 -35.00
N LEU A 156 0.07 -9.11 -34.90
CA LEU A 156 -1.23 -9.69 -35.34
C LEU A 156 -1.68 -10.92 -34.53
N GLY A 157 -1.03 -11.23 -33.42
CA GLY A 157 -1.46 -12.28 -32.49
C GLY A 157 -2.53 -11.80 -31.51
N ASP A 158 -3.01 -12.73 -30.67
CA ASP A 158 -3.93 -12.41 -29.59
C ASP A 158 -3.25 -11.56 -28.51
N PRO A 159 -3.99 -10.68 -27.81
CA PRO A 159 -3.45 -9.91 -26.68
C PRO A 159 -2.91 -10.83 -25.58
N ILE A 160 -1.70 -10.58 -25.12
CA ILE A 160 -1.00 -11.41 -24.12
C ILE A 160 -0.70 -10.60 -22.86
N LYS A 161 -1.07 -11.15 -21.69
CA LYS A 161 -0.69 -10.56 -20.42
C LYS A 161 0.82 -10.66 -20.17
N SER A 162 1.38 -9.68 -19.46
CA SER A 162 2.74 -9.81 -18.91
C SER A 162 2.85 -11.06 -18.00
N GLY A 163 4.00 -11.70 -17.99
CA GLY A 163 4.28 -12.85 -17.10
C GLY A 163 4.37 -12.48 -15.62
N VAL A 164 4.43 -11.19 -15.31
CA VAL A 164 4.43 -10.63 -13.94
C VAL A 164 3.29 -9.61 -13.81
N ALA A 165 2.90 -9.31 -12.58
CA ALA A 165 1.93 -8.25 -12.26
C ALA A 165 2.59 -6.86 -12.46
N MET A 166 2.80 -6.49 -13.73
CA MET A 166 3.58 -5.32 -14.16
C MET A 166 2.99 -4.02 -13.63
N VAL A 167 1.67 -3.89 -13.68
CA VAL A 167 0.97 -2.68 -13.23
C VAL A 167 1.11 -2.53 -11.72
N ASP A 168 0.92 -3.60 -10.94
CA ASP A 168 1.11 -3.58 -9.49
C ASP A 168 2.54 -3.20 -9.11
N VAL A 169 3.54 -3.79 -9.77
CA VAL A 169 4.97 -3.49 -9.51
C VAL A 169 5.28 -2.03 -9.83
N THR A 170 4.80 -1.51 -10.94
CA THR A 170 5.02 -0.12 -11.34
C THR A 170 4.32 0.82 -10.37
N THR A 171 3.05 0.57 -10.07
CA THR A 171 2.25 1.37 -9.11
C THR A 171 2.88 1.39 -7.72
N GLY A 172 3.36 0.24 -7.22
CA GLY A 172 4.04 0.19 -5.92
C GLY A 172 5.30 1.04 -5.87
N LYS A 173 6.09 1.05 -6.94
CA LYS A 173 7.28 1.91 -7.09
C LYS A 173 6.90 3.39 -7.17
N ASP A 174 5.91 3.74 -7.98
CA ASP A 174 5.45 5.11 -8.14
C ASP A 174 4.84 5.65 -6.85
N ALA A 175 4.10 4.82 -6.10
CA ALA A 175 3.61 5.16 -4.77
C ALA A 175 4.75 5.47 -3.80
N ALA A 176 5.82 4.66 -3.80
CA ALA A 176 7.00 4.93 -2.97
C ALA A 176 7.68 6.25 -3.37
N ILE A 177 7.83 6.54 -4.66
CA ILE A 177 8.38 7.81 -5.16
C ILE A 177 7.51 8.98 -4.70
N GLY A 178 6.19 8.87 -4.83
CA GLY A 178 5.24 9.89 -4.41
C GLY A 178 5.29 10.16 -2.90
N ILE A 179 5.40 9.12 -2.09
CA ILE A 179 5.57 9.23 -0.64
C ILE A 179 6.90 9.93 -0.29
N LEU A 180 8.00 9.56 -0.95
CA LEU A 180 9.29 10.22 -0.74
C LEU A 180 9.24 11.70 -1.12
N ALA A 181 8.58 12.05 -2.23
CA ALA A 181 8.35 13.43 -2.62
C ALA A 181 7.51 14.20 -1.59
N ALA A 182 6.46 13.57 -1.04
CA ALA A 182 5.62 14.16 0.00
C ALA A 182 6.40 14.37 1.32
N LEU A 183 7.29 13.45 1.70
CA LEU A 183 8.19 13.60 2.84
C LEU A 183 9.12 14.80 2.65
N VAL A 184 9.77 14.93 1.50
CA VAL A 184 10.62 16.07 1.19
C VAL A 184 9.84 17.39 1.23
N ALA A 185 8.62 17.41 0.69
CA ALA A 185 7.75 18.58 0.72
C ALA A 185 7.34 18.95 2.16
N ARG A 186 6.99 17.94 2.97
CA ARG A 186 6.68 18.11 4.40
C ARG A 186 7.83 18.76 5.19
N GLU A 187 9.05 18.26 5.00
CA GLU A 187 10.22 18.82 5.67
C GLU A 187 10.50 20.28 5.24
N ARG A 188 10.35 20.60 3.97
CA ARG A 188 10.49 21.96 3.44
C ARG A 188 9.39 22.91 3.92
N ALA A 189 8.20 22.40 4.22
CA ALA A 189 7.07 23.17 4.75
C ALA A 189 7.06 23.28 6.29
N GLY A 190 8.18 23.01 6.96
CA GLY A 190 8.27 23.07 8.42
C GLY A 190 7.52 21.97 9.14
N GLY A 191 7.34 20.82 8.47
CA GLY A 191 6.78 19.62 9.08
C GLY A 191 5.27 19.44 8.88
N VAL A 192 4.61 20.23 8.04
CA VAL A 192 3.20 20.06 7.68
C VAL A 192 3.11 19.35 6.33
N ALA A 193 2.28 18.29 6.24
CA ALA A 193 2.04 17.61 4.98
C ALA A 193 1.29 18.52 3.99
N LEU A 194 1.41 18.20 2.69
CA LEU A 194 0.72 18.96 1.65
C LEU A 194 -0.82 18.86 1.85
N PRO A 195 -1.55 19.96 1.51
CA PRO A 195 -3.00 19.99 1.63
C PRO A 195 -3.67 18.90 0.76
N PRO A 196 -4.92 18.52 1.08
CA PRO A 196 -5.64 17.41 0.44
C PRO A 196 -5.67 17.42 -1.09
N GLU A 197 -5.71 18.61 -1.70
CA GLU A 197 -5.73 18.79 -3.16
C GLU A 197 -4.42 18.33 -3.84
N ARG A 198 -3.35 18.20 -3.08
CA ARG A 198 -2.02 17.75 -3.56
C ARG A 198 -1.68 16.34 -3.11
N ARG A 199 -2.68 15.54 -2.68
CA ARG A 199 -2.45 14.14 -2.30
C ARG A 199 -2.01 13.32 -3.49
N THR A 200 -1.01 12.49 -3.30
CA THR A 200 -0.62 11.48 -4.26
C THR A 200 -1.70 10.40 -4.33
N ARG A 201 -2.44 10.36 -5.42
CA ARG A 201 -3.43 9.33 -5.75
C ARG A 201 -2.88 8.54 -6.94
N TRP A 202 -2.70 7.24 -6.76
CA TRP A 202 -2.14 6.33 -7.75
C TRP A 202 -3.11 5.23 -8.11
#